data_3d3c8345884542d8fbec67c6c3fdabb6
#
_entry.id   3d3c8345884542d8fbec67c6c3fdabb6
#
_cell.length_a   1.000
_cell.length_b   1.000
_cell.length_c   1.000
_cell.angle_alpha   90.00
_cell.angle_beta   90.00
_cell.angle_gamma   90.00
#
_symmetry.space_group_name_H-M   'P 1'
#
loop_
_entity.id
_entity.type
_entity.pdbx_description
1 polymer ?
#
loop_
_entity_poly.entity_id
_entity_poly.type
_entity_poly.pdbx_seq_one_letter_code
_entity_poly.pdbx_strand_id
1 'polypeptide(L)'
;MIELVMFDADGVLFDSTESNVAYYNWIFAKVGEPPLDRDEEVKAVSYAASEVFAARAGGDAAKLGAMHDVTRNMDQAPFFRMLRPPLELRPFMLELKQRYKLALATNRSATVPALVEHLGLGGVFDAVASALDQVRPKPAPDILRLCLQRAGIDAARAVYVGDSRIDREAAASAGVHFIGVG
;
A
#
# COMPACT_ATOMS: atom_id res chain seq x y z
N MET A 1 9.05 24.35 7.03
CA MET A 1 9.56 23.24 7.88
C MET A 1 8.61 22.05 7.71
N ILE A 2 9.14 20.84 7.54
CA ILE A 2 8.32 19.62 7.43
C ILE A 2 7.73 19.27 8.80
N GLU A 3 6.48 18.84 8.82
CA GLU A 3 5.71 18.46 10.01
C GLU A 3 5.04 17.10 9.88
N LEU A 4 4.85 16.63 8.64
CA LEU A 4 4.26 15.33 8.34
C LEU A 4 5.19 14.52 7.45
N VAL A 5 5.49 13.28 7.85
CA VAL A 5 6.13 12.29 7.01
C VAL A 5 5.10 11.20 6.69
N MET A 6 4.79 11.06 5.41
CA MET A 6 3.91 10.02 4.90
C MET A 6 4.75 8.91 4.30
N PHE A 7 4.35 7.66 4.48
CA PHE A 7 5.05 6.48 3.96
C PHE A 7 4.12 5.66 3.08
N ASP A 8 4.65 5.13 1.97
CA ASP A 8 4.06 3.93 1.40
C ASP A 8 4.35 2.73 2.30
N ALA A 9 3.66 1.64 2.04
CA ALA A 9 3.84 0.39 2.76
C ALA A 9 4.86 -0.53 2.04
N ASP A 10 4.49 -0.96 0.85
CA ASP A 10 5.21 -1.93 0.03
C ASP A 10 6.49 -1.31 -0.53
N GLY A 11 7.63 -2.00 -0.41
CA GLY A 11 8.92 -1.48 -0.86
C GLY A 11 9.53 -0.37 0.02
N VAL A 12 8.79 0.17 0.99
CA VAL A 12 9.22 1.26 1.88
C VAL A 12 9.34 0.79 3.34
N LEU A 13 8.26 0.31 3.93
CA LEU A 13 8.26 -0.19 5.32
C LEU A 13 8.68 -1.64 5.41
N PHE A 14 8.54 -2.39 4.34
CA PHE A 14 8.94 -3.80 4.23
C PHE A 14 9.04 -4.22 2.76
N ASP A 15 9.86 -5.23 2.50
CA ASP A 15 9.82 -5.94 1.23
C ASP A 15 8.61 -6.88 1.21
N SER A 16 7.73 -6.70 0.23
CA SER A 16 6.51 -7.46 0.01
C SER A 16 6.51 -8.26 -1.30
N THR A 17 7.60 -8.26 -2.05
CA THR A 17 7.65 -8.84 -3.40
C THR A 17 7.19 -10.29 -3.39
N GLU A 18 7.82 -11.14 -2.57
CA GLU A 18 7.47 -12.55 -2.45
C GLU A 18 6.02 -12.75 -1.95
N SER A 19 5.62 -11.97 -0.95
CA SER A 19 4.27 -11.99 -0.37
C SER A 19 3.19 -11.66 -1.39
N ASN A 20 3.37 -10.59 -2.17
CA ASN A 20 2.39 -10.15 -3.16
C ASN A 20 2.25 -11.15 -4.32
N VAL A 21 3.38 -11.67 -4.84
CA VAL A 21 3.36 -12.72 -5.87
C VAL A 21 2.63 -13.96 -5.37
N ALA A 22 2.93 -14.42 -4.16
CA ALA A 22 2.25 -15.59 -3.56
C ALA A 22 0.75 -15.34 -3.36
N TYR A 23 0.38 -14.14 -2.91
CA TYR A 23 -1.02 -13.73 -2.70
C TYR A 23 -1.83 -13.80 -4.00
N TYR A 24 -1.36 -13.17 -5.08
CA TYR A 24 -2.09 -13.17 -6.34
C TYR A 24 -2.11 -14.55 -6.97
N ASN A 25 -1.00 -15.29 -6.96
CA ASN A 25 -0.94 -16.65 -7.50
C ASN A 25 -1.90 -17.61 -6.77
N TRP A 26 -2.04 -17.43 -5.45
CA TRP A 26 -3.02 -18.22 -4.68
C TRP A 26 -4.46 -17.89 -5.10
N ILE A 27 -4.81 -16.61 -5.27
CA ILE A 27 -6.14 -16.20 -5.72
C ILE A 27 -6.43 -16.71 -7.13
N PHE A 28 -5.48 -16.54 -8.05
CA PHE A 28 -5.62 -16.96 -9.44
C PHE A 28 -5.81 -18.47 -9.56
N ALA A 29 -5.07 -19.25 -8.81
CA ALA A 29 -5.27 -20.71 -8.75
C ALA A 29 -6.69 -21.11 -8.28
N LYS A 30 -7.29 -20.34 -7.33
CA LYS A 30 -8.66 -20.59 -6.85
C LYS A 30 -9.73 -20.33 -7.89
N VAL A 31 -9.48 -19.44 -8.85
CA VAL A 31 -10.41 -19.10 -9.94
C VAL A 31 -10.02 -19.77 -11.28
N GLY A 32 -9.05 -20.68 -11.28
CA GLY A 32 -8.63 -21.43 -12.45
C GLY A 32 -7.76 -20.64 -13.44
N GLU A 33 -7.16 -19.53 -12.98
CA GLU A 33 -6.25 -18.69 -13.77
C GLU A 33 -4.79 -19.12 -13.58
N PRO A 34 -3.92 -18.91 -14.59
CA PRO A 34 -2.49 -19.18 -14.48
C PRO A 34 -1.83 -18.24 -13.46
N PRO A 35 -0.63 -18.58 -12.95
CA PRO A 35 0.13 -17.68 -12.10
C PRO A 35 0.51 -16.40 -12.85
N LEU A 36 0.94 -15.36 -12.09
CA LEU A 36 1.48 -14.12 -12.65
C LEU A 36 2.65 -14.43 -13.60
N ASP A 37 2.68 -13.75 -14.73
CA ASP A 37 3.89 -13.64 -15.52
C ASP A 37 4.85 -12.57 -14.96
N ARG A 38 6.04 -12.45 -15.53
CA ARG A 38 7.08 -11.54 -15.03
C ARG A 38 6.65 -10.06 -15.06
N ASP A 39 5.90 -9.65 -16.07
CA ASP A 39 5.43 -8.25 -16.18
C ASP A 39 4.31 -7.97 -15.18
N GLU A 40 3.47 -8.96 -14.91
CA GLU A 40 2.42 -8.90 -13.91
C GLU A 40 2.98 -8.90 -12.48
N GLU A 41 4.07 -9.64 -12.20
CA GLU A 41 4.75 -9.61 -10.90
C GLU A 41 5.19 -8.18 -10.53
N VAL A 42 5.75 -7.43 -11.49
CA VAL A 42 6.15 -6.03 -11.28
C VAL A 42 4.94 -5.16 -10.91
N LYS A 43 3.81 -5.36 -11.57
CA LYS A 43 2.58 -4.61 -11.30
C LYS A 43 1.96 -5.00 -9.95
N ALA A 44 2.05 -6.28 -9.57
CA ALA A 44 1.49 -6.82 -8.35
C ALA A 44 2.07 -6.17 -7.06
N VAL A 45 3.25 -5.57 -7.13
CA VAL A 45 3.89 -4.90 -5.99
C VAL A 45 3.38 -3.45 -5.83
N SER A 46 3.12 -2.74 -6.95
CA SER A 46 2.89 -1.30 -6.93
C SER A 46 1.42 -0.89 -7.10
N TYR A 47 0.63 -1.67 -7.86
CA TYR A 47 -0.74 -1.30 -8.20
C TYR A 47 -1.74 -1.79 -7.15
N ALA A 48 -2.91 -1.14 -7.09
CA ALA A 48 -4.00 -1.60 -6.24
C ALA A 48 -4.53 -2.98 -6.70
N ALA A 49 -4.95 -3.83 -5.76
CA ALA A 49 -5.47 -5.16 -6.08
C ALA A 49 -6.64 -5.12 -7.07
N SER A 50 -7.50 -4.10 -6.98
CA SER A 50 -8.58 -3.89 -7.94
C SER A 50 -8.11 -3.71 -9.38
N GLU A 51 -6.96 -3.05 -9.58
CA GLU A 51 -6.37 -2.84 -10.91
C GLU A 51 -5.74 -4.13 -11.44
N VAL A 52 -5.03 -4.88 -10.59
CA VAL A 52 -4.46 -6.19 -10.95
C VAL A 52 -5.55 -7.18 -11.34
N PHE A 53 -6.64 -7.24 -10.56
CA PHE A 53 -7.78 -8.13 -10.87
C PHE A 53 -8.53 -7.68 -12.13
N ALA A 54 -8.75 -6.38 -12.32
CA ALA A 54 -9.41 -5.87 -13.53
C ALA A 54 -8.58 -6.16 -14.79
N ALA A 55 -7.27 -6.01 -14.73
CA ALA A 55 -6.38 -6.34 -15.83
C ALA A 55 -6.43 -7.85 -16.16
N ARG A 56 -6.36 -8.73 -15.14
CA ARG A 56 -6.46 -10.18 -15.31
C ARG A 56 -7.84 -10.62 -15.82
N ALA A 57 -8.91 -9.98 -15.36
CA ALA A 57 -10.26 -10.29 -15.80
C ALA A 57 -10.51 -9.93 -17.27
N GLY A 58 -9.79 -8.95 -17.83
CA GLY A 58 -9.91 -8.59 -19.25
C GLY A 58 -11.32 -8.16 -19.67
N GLY A 59 -12.10 -7.56 -18.76
CA GLY A 59 -13.49 -7.17 -18.97
C GLY A 59 -14.53 -8.25 -18.59
N ASP A 60 -14.13 -9.44 -18.20
CA ASP A 60 -15.03 -10.49 -17.70
C ASP A 60 -15.46 -10.17 -16.25
N ALA A 61 -16.71 -9.69 -16.10
CA ALA A 61 -17.27 -9.33 -14.80
C ALA A 61 -17.45 -10.53 -13.84
N ALA A 62 -17.72 -11.74 -14.38
CA ALA A 62 -17.88 -12.95 -13.56
C ALA A 62 -16.54 -13.38 -12.98
N LYS A 63 -15.47 -13.36 -13.78
CA LYS A 63 -14.10 -13.63 -13.37
C LYS A 63 -13.64 -12.61 -12.31
N LEU A 64 -13.86 -11.32 -12.53
CA LEU A 64 -13.54 -10.26 -11.57
C LEU A 64 -14.28 -10.47 -10.24
N GLY A 65 -15.57 -10.79 -10.29
CA GLY A 65 -16.38 -11.11 -9.12
C GLY A 65 -15.82 -12.29 -8.33
N ALA A 66 -15.46 -13.38 -9.02
CA ALA A 66 -14.87 -14.57 -8.38
C ALA A 66 -13.56 -14.27 -7.64
N MET A 67 -12.66 -13.43 -8.22
CA MET A 67 -11.43 -13.00 -7.54
C MET A 67 -11.74 -12.21 -6.26
N HIS A 68 -12.70 -11.28 -6.32
CA HIS A 68 -13.13 -10.53 -5.12
C HIS A 68 -13.79 -11.43 -4.07
N ASP A 69 -14.56 -12.44 -4.48
CA ASP A 69 -15.18 -13.39 -3.53
C ASP A 69 -14.14 -14.23 -2.80
N VAL A 70 -13.09 -14.67 -3.49
CA VAL A 70 -11.96 -15.39 -2.89
C VAL A 70 -11.27 -14.54 -1.83
N THR A 71 -11.10 -13.22 -2.08
CA THR A 71 -10.39 -12.34 -1.13
C THR A 71 -11.18 -12.01 0.13
N ARG A 72 -12.52 -12.02 0.08
CA ARG A 72 -13.37 -11.61 1.23
C ARG A 72 -13.19 -12.47 2.47
N ASN A 73 -12.91 -13.76 2.29
CA ASN A 73 -12.87 -14.73 3.39
C ASN A 73 -11.51 -15.43 3.53
N MET A 74 -10.47 -14.93 2.85
CA MET A 74 -9.16 -15.56 2.91
C MET A 74 -8.40 -15.16 4.18
N ASP A 75 -7.67 -16.13 4.75
CA ASP A 75 -6.69 -15.83 5.78
C ASP A 75 -5.47 -15.13 5.17
N GLN A 76 -5.18 -13.92 5.63
CA GLN A 76 -4.03 -13.11 5.19
C GLN A 76 -2.73 -13.49 5.92
N ALA A 77 -2.80 -14.18 7.05
CA ALA A 77 -1.63 -14.44 7.90
C ALA A 77 -0.50 -15.19 7.19
N PRO A 78 -0.74 -16.16 6.28
CA PRO A 78 0.35 -16.80 5.53
C PRO A 78 1.19 -15.81 4.73
N PHE A 79 0.54 -14.82 4.09
CA PHE A 79 1.20 -13.81 3.26
C PHE A 79 1.91 -12.77 4.12
N PHE A 80 1.33 -12.34 5.24
CA PHE A 80 2.00 -11.42 6.16
C PHE A 80 3.29 -12.00 6.75
N ARG A 81 3.36 -13.31 6.99
CA ARG A 81 4.58 -13.97 7.44
C ARG A 81 5.72 -13.97 6.41
N MET A 82 5.42 -13.68 5.14
CA MET A 82 6.40 -13.55 4.07
C MET A 82 6.94 -12.11 3.94
N LEU A 83 6.31 -11.13 4.60
CA LEU A 83 6.81 -9.75 4.63
C LEU A 83 8.16 -9.68 5.35
N ARG A 84 9.05 -8.84 4.84
CA ARG A 84 10.41 -8.67 5.40
C ARG A 84 10.62 -7.23 5.86
N PRO A 85 10.08 -6.84 7.04
CA PRO A 85 10.37 -5.54 7.62
C PRO A 85 11.81 -5.48 8.14
N PRO A 86 12.45 -4.30 8.14
CA PRO A 86 13.69 -4.08 8.86
C PRO A 86 13.53 -4.40 10.37
N LEU A 87 14.56 -4.96 11.00
CA LEU A 87 14.52 -5.32 12.44
C LEU A 87 14.15 -4.14 13.35
N GLU A 88 14.63 -2.95 13.01
CA GLU A 88 14.44 -1.72 13.79
C GLU A 88 13.26 -0.86 13.29
N LEU A 89 12.33 -1.41 12.51
CA LEU A 89 11.24 -0.62 11.92
C LEU A 89 10.44 0.15 12.98
N ARG A 90 9.90 -0.55 13.98
CA ARG A 90 9.10 0.11 15.03
C ARG A 90 9.90 1.13 15.86
N PRO A 91 11.08 0.83 16.39
CA PRO A 91 11.92 1.82 17.07
C PRO A 91 12.20 3.06 16.23
N PHE A 92 12.55 2.89 14.95
CA PHE A 92 12.78 3.99 14.02
C PHE A 92 11.52 4.86 13.82
N MET A 93 10.38 4.25 13.62
CA MET A 93 9.11 5.00 13.46
C MET A 93 8.75 5.78 14.73
N LEU A 94 8.97 5.21 15.92
CA LEU A 94 8.73 5.89 17.18
C LEU A 94 9.70 7.07 17.41
N GLU A 95 10.94 6.97 16.97
CA GLU A 95 11.91 8.08 17.02
C GLU A 95 11.46 9.23 16.09
N LEU A 96 11.05 8.91 14.85
CA LEU A 96 10.50 9.92 13.93
C LEU A 96 9.27 10.62 14.49
N LYS A 97 8.38 9.86 15.16
CA LYS A 97 7.16 10.38 15.76
C LYS A 97 7.40 11.42 16.86
N GLN A 98 8.59 11.46 17.45
CA GLN A 98 8.97 12.50 18.42
C GLN A 98 9.10 13.90 17.79
N ARG A 99 9.30 13.96 16.45
CA ARG A 99 9.56 15.20 15.72
C ARG A 99 8.51 15.52 14.67
N TYR A 100 7.83 14.51 14.13
CA TYR A 100 6.90 14.63 13.03
C TYR A 100 5.60 13.88 13.32
N LYS A 101 4.49 14.34 12.75
CA LYS A 101 3.34 13.48 12.54
C LYS A 101 3.71 12.42 11.50
N LEU A 102 3.18 11.21 11.64
CA LEU A 102 3.43 10.12 10.71
C LEU A 102 2.11 9.67 10.06
N ALA A 103 2.16 9.39 8.76
CA ALA A 103 1.00 8.83 8.08
C ALA A 103 1.38 7.63 7.19
N LEU A 104 0.42 6.74 7.00
CA LEU A 104 0.49 5.64 6.04
C LEU A 104 -0.41 5.95 4.84
N ALA A 105 0.16 5.94 3.62
CA ALA A 105 -0.52 6.26 2.37
C ALA A 105 -0.27 5.15 1.34
N THR A 106 -1.17 4.16 1.26
CA THR A 106 -0.93 2.93 0.49
C THR A 106 -2.07 2.56 -0.46
N ASN A 107 -1.74 1.89 -1.57
CA ASN A 107 -2.73 1.29 -2.47
C ASN A 107 -3.34 -0.02 -1.93
N ARG A 108 -2.85 -0.54 -0.80
CA ARG A 108 -3.51 -1.66 -0.12
C ARG A 108 -4.93 -1.27 0.31
N SER A 109 -5.81 -2.27 0.47
CA SER A 109 -7.22 -2.05 0.84
C SER A 109 -7.55 -2.71 2.19
N ALA A 110 -8.43 -3.68 2.21
CA ALA A 110 -8.95 -4.32 3.43
C ALA A 110 -7.88 -4.96 4.33
N THR A 111 -6.67 -5.19 3.83
CA THR A 111 -5.57 -5.79 4.60
C THR A 111 -4.86 -4.81 5.54
N VAL A 112 -5.04 -3.48 5.37
CA VAL A 112 -4.26 -2.46 6.09
C VAL A 112 -4.37 -2.54 7.61
N PRO A 113 -5.54 -2.69 8.24
CA PRO A 113 -5.62 -2.79 9.69
C PRO A 113 -4.84 -3.99 10.26
N ALA A 114 -5.03 -5.18 9.66
CA ALA A 114 -4.34 -6.39 10.09
C ALA A 114 -2.82 -6.32 9.82
N LEU A 115 -2.41 -5.65 8.73
CA LEU A 115 -1.00 -5.42 8.41
C LEU A 115 -0.32 -4.52 9.46
N VAL A 116 -0.94 -3.41 9.84
CA VAL A 116 -0.42 -2.49 10.86
C VAL A 116 -0.22 -3.20 12.19
N GLU A 117 -1.17 -4.05 12.59
CA GLU A 117 -1.05 -4.89 13.80
C GLU A 117 0.07 -5.94 13.67
N HIS A 118 0.14 -6.65 12.54
CA HIS A 118 1.18 -7.65 12.28
C HIS A 118 2.60 -7.07 12.37
N LEU A 119 2.79 -5.85 11.86
CA LEU A 119 4.07 -5.13 11.94
C LEU A 119 4.34 -4.49 13.31
N GLY A 120 3.41 -4.60 14.25
CA GLY A 120 3.49 -3.96 15.56
C GLY A 120 3.46 -2.43 15.48
N LEU A 121 2.88 -1.85 14.42
CA LEU A 121 2.80 -0.40 14.20
C LEU A 121 1.48 0.21 14.70
N GLY A 122 0.69 -0.51 15.49
CA GLY A 122 -0.51 0.01 16.14
C GLY A 122 -0.20 1.29 16.92
N GLY A 123 -0.97 2.36 16.70
CA GLY A 123 -0.82 3.67 17.34
C GLY A 123 0.40 4.50 16.88
N VAL A 124 1.17 4.04 15.89
CA VAL A 124 2.32 4.77 15.35
C VAL A 124 1.87 5.90 14.42
N PHE A 125 0.92 5.64 13.54
CA PHE A 125 0.46 6.62 12.56
C PHE A 125 -0.62 7.54 13.13
N ASP A 126 -0.49 8.85 12.86
CA ASP A 126 -1.48 9.88 13.18
C ASP A 126 -2.58 9.96 12.12
N ALA A 127 -2.27 9.49 10.90
CA ALA A 127 -3.23 9.35 9.81
C ALA A 127 -2.92 8.09 9.00
N VAL A 128 -3.96 7.41 8.54
CA VAL A 128 -3.86 6.29 7.59
C VAL A 128 -4.86 6.55 6.48
N ALA A 129 -4.43 6.45 5.22
CA ALA A 129 -5.30 6.47 4.06
C ALA A 129 -4.88 5.38 3.08
N SER A 130 -5.86 4.73 2.48
CA SER A 130 -5.64 3.56 1.64
C SER A 130 -6.76 3.40 0.60
N ALA A 131 -6.64 2.43 -0.29
CA ALA A 131 -7.73 2.08 -1.21
C ALA A 131 -9.01 1.58 -0.49
N LEU A 132 -8.94 1.24 0.80
CA LEU A 132 -10.12 0.95 1.62
C LEU A 132 -11.05 2.16 1.78
N ASP A 133 -10.52 3.37 1.71
CA ASP A 133 -11.28 4.63 1.84
C ASP A 133 -12.12 4.97 0.59
N GLN A 134 -12.14 4.11 -0.42
CA GLN A 134 -12.89 4.28 -1.66
C GLN A 134 -12.51 5.55 -2.45
N VAL A 135 -11.28 5.99 -2.32
CA VAL A 135 -10.67 7.06 -3.12
C VAL A 135 -9.87 6.46 -4.28
N ARG A 136 -9.54 7.27 -5.27
CA ARG A 136 -8.71 6.81 -6.40
C ARG A 136 -7.33 6.40 -5.89
N PRO A 137 -6.83 5.20 -6.27
CA PRO A 137 -5.50 4.76 -5.87
C PRO A 137 -4.39 5.61 -6.54
N LYS A 138 -3.18 5.55 -6.00
CA LYS A 138 -1.98 6.10 -6.65
C LYS A 138 -1.84 5.48 -8.06
N PRO A 139 -1.52 6.26 -9.09
CA PRO A 139 -0.89 7.57 -9.10
C PRO A 139 -1.81 8.77 -8.89
N ALA A 140 -3.13 8.60 -8.68
CA ALA A 140 -3.98 9.71 -8.29
C ALA A 140 -3.57 10.28 -6.91
N PRO A 141 -3.70 11.60 -6.68
CA PRO A 141 -3.26 12.25 -5.43
C PRO A 141 -4.18 12.01 -4.23
N ASP A 142 -5.28 11.30 -4.41
CA ASP A 142 -6.42 11.28 -3.49
C ASP A 142 -6.05 10.68 -2.13
N ILE A 143 -5.28 9.58 -2.11
CA ILE A 143 -4.80 8.93 -0.87
C ILE A 143 -3.90 9.91 -0.08
N LEU A 144 -2.96 10.60 -0.76
CA LEU A 144 -2.07 11.55 -0.09
C LEU A 144 -2.85 12.75 0.46
N ARG A 145 -3.78 13.29 -0.33
CA ARG A 145 -4.66 14.38 0.10
C ARG A 145 -5.51 14.02 1.31
N LEU A 146 -6.00 12.78 1.36
CA LEU A 146 -6.74 12.27 2.50
C LEU A 146 -5.86 12.16 3.76
N CYS A 147 -4.60 11.73 3.61
CA CYS A 147 -3.62 11.76 4.71
C CYS A 147 -3.38 13.18 5.22
N LEU A 148 -3.17 14.16 4.32
CA LEU A 148 -2.99 15.56 4.67
C LEU A 148 -4.20 16.10 5.44
N GLN A 149 -5.41 15.83 4.94
CA GLN A 149 -6.66 16.23 5.60
C GLN A 149 -6.79 15.64 7.00
N ARG A 150 -6.54 14.32 7.16
CA ARG A 150 -6.63 13.61 8.44
C ARG A 150 -5.58 14.10 9.44
N ALA A 151 -4.38 14.41 8.95
CA ALA A 151 -3.30 14.94 9.78
C ALA A 151 -3.47 16.44 10.10
N GLY A 152 -4.28 17.17 9.34
CA GLY A 152 -4.46 18.62 9.47
C GLY A 152 -3.19 19.39 9.08
N ILE A 153 -2.47 18.94 8.03
CA ILE A 153 -1.19 19.53 7.58
C ILE A 153 -1.29 19.88 6.09
N ASP A 154 -0.75 21.06 5.73
CA ASP A 154 -0.66 21.50 4.35
C ASP A 154 0.40 20.71 3.55
N ALA A 155 0.16 20.51 2.26
CA ALA A 155 1.05 19.76 1.37
C ALA A 155 2.51 20.28 1.37
N ALA A 156 2.70 21.61 1.43
CA ALA A 156 4.03 22.22 1.48
C ALA A 156 4.85 21.90 2.76
N ARG A 157 4.19 21.35 3.79
CA ARG A 157 4.79 20.95 5.07
C ARG A 157 4.84 19.45 5.24
N ALA A 158 4.57 18.71 4.17
CA ALA A 158 4.57 17.26 4.15
C ALA A 158 5.62 16.71 3.18
N VAL A 159 6.15 15.53 3.50
CA VAL A 159 6.99 14.73 2.62
C VAL A 159 6.41 13.33 2.51
N TYR A 160 6.47 12.77 1.31
CA TYR A 160 6.06 11.40 1.03
C TYR A 160 7.26 10.55 0.65
N VAL A 161 7.40 9.42 1.31
CA VAL A 161 8.45 8.42 1.07
C VAL A 161 7.83 7.27 0.31
N GLY A 162 8.34 6.99 -0.89
CA GLY A 162 7.84 5.94 -1.79
C GLY A 162 8.97 5.33 -2.60
N ASP A 163 8.75 4.15 -3.17
CA ASP A 163 9.75 3.41 -3.96
C ASP A 163 9.44 3.39 -5.47
N SER A 164 8.23 3.74 -5.86
CA SER A 164 7.72 3.54 -7.20
C SER A 164 7.51 4.83 -8.00
N ARG A 165 7.35 4.68 -9.32
CA ARG A 165 6.96 5.77 -10.20
C ARG A 165 5.57 6.31 -9.84
N ILE A 166 4.63 5.45 -9.48
CA ILE A 166 3.26 5.88 -9.13
C ILE A 166 3.23 6.71 -7.84
N ASP A 167 4.15 6.48 -6.90
CA ASP A 167 4.32 7.29 -5.70
C ASP A 167 4.77 8.69 -6.02
N ARG A 168 5.79 8.79 -6.88
CA ARG A 168 6.32 10.08 -7.35
C ARG A 168 5.25 10.91 -8.07
N GLU A 169 4.46 10.27 -8.94
CA GLU A 169 3.37 10.93 -9.67
C GLU A 169 2.26 11.38 -8.72
N ALA A 170 1.90 10.56 -7.74
CA ALA A 170 0.91 10.92 -6.71
C ALA A 170 1.39 12.11 -5.86
N ALA A 171 2.64 12.09 -5.41
CA ALA A 171 3.24 13.17 -4.63
C ALA A 171 3.26 14.49 -5.41
N ALA A 172 3.72 14.48 -6.67
CA ALA A 172 3.73 15.63 -7.55
C ALA A 172 2.32 16.21 -7.75
N SER A 173 1.33 15.34 -7.99
CA SER A 173 -0.07 15.74 -8.19
C SER A 173 -0.75 16.23 -6.91
N ALA A 174 -0.27 15.81 -5.73
CA ALA A 174 -0.73 16.29 -4.42
C ALA A 174 -0.01 17.58 -3.97
N GLY A 175 1.08 17.99 -4.63
CA GLY A 175 1.92 19.11 -4.22
C GLY A 175 2.78 18.81 -3.00
N VAL A 176 3.14 17.57 -2.77
CA VAL A 176 3.91 17.08 -1.62
C VAL A 176 5.36 16.82 -2.03
N HIS A 177 6.32 17.13 -1.15
CA HIS A 177 7.71 16.75 -1.37
C HIS A 177 7.86 15.24 -1.44
N PHE A 178 8.76 14.74 -2.29
CA PHE A 178 8.96 13.29 -2.49
C PHE A 178 10.39 12.88 -2.17
N ILE A 179 10.52 11.77 -1.44
CA ILE A 179 11.77 11.05 -1.21
C ILE A 179 11.61 9.66 -1.81
N GLY A 180 12.44 9.35 -2.82
CA GLY A 180 12.52 8.01 -3.39
C GLY A 180 13.47 7.15 -2.59
N VAL A 181 13.07 5.89 -2.31
CA VAL A 181 13.89 4.83 -1.69
C VAL A 181 13.95 3.62 -2.63
N GLY A 182 15.01 2.80 -2.54
CA GLY A 182 15.21 1.63 -3.40
C GLY A 182 16.28 1.82 -4.44
#